data_aebbdada43093b5ba6dc5dc4dd3042f9
#
_entry.id   aebbdada43093b5ba6dc5dc4dd3042f9
#
_cell.length_a   1.000
_cell.length_b   1.000
_cell.length_c   1.000
_cell.angle_alpha   90.00
_cell.angle_beta   90.00
_cell.angle_gamma   90.00
#
_symmetry.space_group_name_H-M   'P 1'
#
loop_
_entity.id
_entity.type
_entity.pdbx_description
1 polymer ?
#
loop_
_entity_poly.entity_id
_entity_poly.type
_entity_poly.pdbx_seq_one_letter_code
_entity_poly.pdbx_strand_id
1 'polypeptide(L)'
;MILSILSNFLIIKEEWDIVDLRIDIPDLGPGSDAINRHTQYSNPVATVTKSKIEGIGAGFTLGLGNNLICSAIEDILELWDGLTLNDIANKNFTNVYNILANPHQIRWLSPNAGVNYQAVGVIVNTIIDWICKDQNMPAWQMFTKVTKSEFNEFYSSPINLSHVMKSKDYIFNQINGDYNTRELSISAYHTTWIGSSADELSEEIIAVNQEKGINLFKLKIGKNPDLFINKINKLKHLLPDSIKLCTDANQTMDLSSAKKFISMADELGIIWLEEPFAPDNIDAFKKLLEYRDSKNLQIEIVSGENCPSPHIAAALMELGIHRFQADPCRMMGFIDIVLISQLGRFFNVPITPHAGGSCLDELSLHISFYDQIQNNFNIEDALIENVGFCSQFMRYPSIVKNGKIQPPIEPGFLVGFNKDIISKFKNYKEGITWLKL
;
A
#
# COMPACT_ATOMS: atom_id res chain seq x y z
N MET A 1 22.15 -6.74 4.92
CA MET A 1 22.75 -6.01 3.79
C MET A 1 21.97 -4.74 3.44
N ILE A 2 20.69 -4.79 3.01
CA ILE A 2 19.95 -3.59 2.59
C ILE A 2 19.71 -2.60 3.75
N LEU A 3 19.33 -3.08 4.92
CA LEU A 3 19.08 -2.22 6.10
C LEU A 3 20.38 -1.56 6.60
N SER A 4 21.51 -2.26 6.50
CA SER A 4 22.81 -1.71 6.83
C SER A 4 23.25 -0.63 5.82
N ILE A 5 23.03 -0.85 4.52
CA ILE A 5 23.34 0.18 3.49
C ILE A 5 22.43 1.40 3.70
N LEU A 6 21.15 1.20 3.93
CA LEU A 6 20.19 2.26 4.24
C LEU A 6 20.66 3.10 5.44
N SER A 7 21.06 2.43 6.52
CA SER A 7 21.52 3.10 7.74
C SER A 7 22.78 3.95 7.54
N ASN A 8 23.63 3.56 6.59
CA ASN A 8 24.90 4.26 6.26
C ASN A 8 24.79 5.16 5.02
N PHE A 9 23.59 5.33 4.46
CA PHE A 9 23.41 6.22 3.31
C PHE A 9 23.64 7.67 3.73
N LEU A 10 24.66 8.31 3.12
CA LEU A 10 24.97 9.72 3.35
C LEU A 10 23.99 10.59 2.59
N ILE A 11 23.25 11.43 3.29
CA ILE A 11 22.27 12.35 2.72
C ILE A 11 23.00 13.66 2.40
N ILE A 12 22.94 14.07 1.14
CA ILE A 12 23.43 15.37 0.65
C ILE A 12 22.27 16.03 -0.06
N LYS A 13 21.72 17.09 0.51
CA LYS A 13 20.47 17.71 0.06
C LYS A 13 20.49 18.11 -1.41
N GLU A 14 21.60 18.64 -1.91
CA GLU A 14 21.76 19.07 -3.30
C GLU A 14 21.69 17.91 -4.33
N GLU A 15 21.81 16.66 -3.90
CA GLU A 15 21.62 15.48 -4.75
C GLU A 15 20.12 15.11 -4.95
N TRP A 16 19.21 15.80 -4.27
CA TRP A 16 17.77 15.50 -4.29
C TRP A 16 16.98 16.53 -5.11
N ASP A 17 15.95 16.02 -5.79
CA ASP A 17 14.92 16.80 -6.47
C ASP A 17 13.54 16.35 -5.98
N ILE A 18 12.66 17.32 -5.66
CA ILE A 18 11.31 17.06 -5.15
C ILE A 18 10.29 17.67 -6.10
N VAL A 19 9.31 16.89 -6.50
CA VAL A 19 8.27 17.28 -7.45
C VAL A 19 6.88 17.02 -6.87
N ASP A 20 6.02 18.04 -6.88
CA ASP A 20 4.58 17.91 -6.65
C ASP A 20 3.90 17.60 -7.98
N LEU A 21 3.69 16.32 -8.28
CA LEU A 21 3.05 15.87 -9.51
C LEU A 21 1.56 15.65 -9.28
N ARG A 22 0.72 16.20 -10.18
CA ARG A 22 -0.74 16.10 -10.10
C ARG A 22 -1.36 15.65 -11.40
N ILE A 23 -2.35 14.78 -11.31
CA ILE A 23 -3.10 14.21 -12.41
C ILE A 23 -4.58 14.59 -12.23
N ASP A 24 -5.14 15.35 -13.17
CA ASP A 24 -6.58 15.66 -13.18
C ASP A 24 -7.37 14.42 -13.60
N ILE A 25 -8.40 14.09 -12.83
CA ILE A 25 -9.31 12.98 -13.10
C ILE A 25 -10.72 13.54 -13.33
N PRO A 26 -11.49 13.03 -14.31
CA PRO A 26 -12.87 13.46 -14.52
C PRO A 26 -13.74 13.26 -13.28
N ASP A 27 -14.64 14.20 -13.00
CA ASP A 27 -15.63 14.07 -11.92
C ASP A 27 -16.46 12.79 -12.08
N LEU A 28 -16.64 12.05 -10.98
CA LEU A 28 -17.37 10.78 -10.94
C LEU A 28 -16.84 9.70 -11.90
N GLY A 29 -15.60 9.88 -12.35
CA GLY A 29 -14.88 8.90 -13.15
C GLY A 29 -14.02 7.96 -12.28
N PRO A 30 -13.03 7.32 -12.92
CA PRO A 30 -12.04 6.50 -12.23
C PRO A 30 -11.46 7.19 -11.01
N GLY A 31 -11.34 6.47 -9.89
CA GLY A 31 -10.82 7.00 -8.64
C GLY A 31 -11.86 7.54 -7.66
N SER A 32 -13.11 7.71 -8.06
CA SER A 32 -14.17 8.16 -7.14
C SER A 32 -14.64 7.04 -6.23
N ASP A 33 -14.79 7.35 -4.94
CA ASP A 33 -15.26 6.43 -3.91
C ASP A 33 -16.49 6.98 -3.15
N ALA A 34 -16.84 6.35 -2.04
CA ALA A 34 -18.01 6.73 -1.25
C ALA A 34 -17.88 8.08 -0.52
N ILE A 35 -16.65 8.54 -0.29
CA ILE A 35 -16.33 9.78 0.44
C ILE A 35 -15.88 10.86 -0.52
N ASN A 36 -15.03 10.47 -1.48
CA ASN A 36 -14.28 11.39 -2.30
C ASN A 36 -14.76 11.36 -3.75
N ARG A 37 -15.09 12.53 -4.26
CA ARG A 37 -15.16 12.78 -5.68
C ARG A 37 -13.80 13.28 -6.10
N HIS A 38 -12.97 12.39 -6.60
CA HIS A 38 -11.62 12.77 -6.97
C HIS A 38 -11.65 13.57 -8.25
N THR A 39 -11.13 14.79 -8.18
CA THR A 39 -10.78 15.57 -9.34
C THR A 39 -9.29 15.47 -9.66
N GLN A 40 -8.51 14.90 -8.74
CA GLN A 40 -7.06 14.80 -8.86
C GLN A 40 -6.49 13.62 -8.10
N TYR A 41 -5.48 12.98 -8.71
CA TYR A 41 -4.48 12.18 -8.04
C TYR A 41 -3.17 12.95 -8.01
N SER A 42 -2.41 12.80 -6.95
CA SER A 42 -1.12 13.48 -6.84
C SER A 42 -0.08 12.65 -6.12
N ASN A 43 1.17 12.90 -6.49
CA ASN A 43 2.33 12.21 -5.95
C ASN A 43 3.36 13.25 -5.51
N PRO A 44 3.76 13.27 -4.23
CA PRO A 44 5.04 13.83 -3.86
C PRO A 44 6.10 12.85 -4.35
N VAL A 45 6.94 13.27 -5.29
CA VAL A 45 8.00 12.45 -5.86
C VAL A 45 9.34 13.01 -5.43
N ALA A 46 10.19 12.17 -4.86
CA ALA A 46 11.58 12.52 -4.58
C ALA A 46 12.51 11.68 -5.45
N THR A 47 13.56 12.31 -5.96
CA THR A 47 14.64 11.63 -6.67
C THR A 47 15.96 11.96 -6.01
N VAL A 48 16.87 10.99 -5.94
CA VAL A 48 18.26 11.20 -5.53
C VAL A 48 19.19 10.72 -6.64
N THR A 49 20.17 11.53 -7.03
CA THR A 49 21.16 11.13 -8.03
C THR A 49 22.53 11.05 -7.38
N LYS A 50 23.05 9.83 -7.26
CA LYS A 50 24.35 9.55 -6.66
C LYS A 50 25.11 8.54 -7.51
N SER A 51 26.39 8.80 -7.79
CA SER A 51 27.23 7.92 -8.61
C SER A 51 26.61 7.56 -9.98
N LYS A 52 25.89 8.48 -10.61
CA LYS A 52 25.15 8.31 -11.88
C LYS A 52 23.96 7.33 -11.80
N ILE A 53 23.58 6.92 -10.62
CA ILE A 53 22.38 6.12 -10.37
C ILE A 53 21.29 7.04 -9.82
N GLU A 54 20.07 6.92 -10.34
CA GLU A 54 18.90 7.67 -9.90
C GLU A 54 18.01 6.75 -9.08
N GLY A 55 17.79 7.11 -7.81
CA GLY A 55 16.74 6.51 -6.96
C GLY A 55 15.48 7.37 -7.02
N ILE A 56 14.30 6.74 -7.07
CA ILE A 56 13.00 7.40 -7.16
C ILE A 56 12.07 6.82 -6.11
N GLY A 57 11.47 7.69 -5.30
CA GLY A 57 10.41 7.36 -4.37
C GLY A 57 9.19 8.25 -4.59
N ALA A 58 8.02 7.71 -4.35
CA ALA A 58 6.77 8.47 -4.45
C ALA A 58 5.85 8.17 -3.27
N GLY A 59 5.10 9.19 -2.85
CA GLY A 59 3.91 9.04 -2.05
C GLY A 59 2.67 9.14 -2.94
N PHE A 60 1.49 9.01 -2.35
CA PHE A 60 0.22 9.16 -3.03
C PHE A 60 -0.75 10.00 -2.21
N THR A 61 -1.39 10.98 -2.86
CA THR A 61 -2.45 11.81 -2.27
C THR A 61 -3.57 12.07 -3.29
N LEU A 62 -4.65 12.66 -2.81
CA LEU A 62 -5.82 12.99 -3.62
C LEU A 62 -5.87 14.49 -4.02
N GLY A 63 -4.72 15.10 -4.23
CA GLY A 63 -4.55 16.48 -4.65
C GLY A 63 -4.31 17.45 -3.50
N LEU A 64 -5.24 17.56 -2.57
CA LEU A 64 -5.09 18.46 -1.42
C LEU A 64 -4.04 17.95 -0.44
N GLY A 65 -3.13 18.83 -0.03
CA GLY A 65 -2.09 18.51 0.94
C GLY A 65 -0.81 17.91 0.37
N ASN A 66 -0.72 17.63 -0.93
CA ASN A 66 0.49 17.10 -1.55
C ASN A 66 1.70 18.00 -1.33
N ASN A 67 1.51 19.32 -1.44
CA ASN A 67 2.54 20.32 -1.16
C ASN A 67 3.05 20.27 0.29
N LEU A 68 2.22 19.84 1.26
CA LEU A 68 2.65 19.70 2.65
C LEU A 68 3.64 18.54 2.80
N ILE A 69 3.42 17.43 2.09
CA ILE A 69 4.36 16.31 2.09
C ILE A 69 5.67 16.72 1.40
N CYS A 70 5.60 17.42 0.27
CA CYS A 70 6.80 17.94 -0.41
C CYS A 70 7.62 18.86 0.51
N SER A 71 6.97 19.82 1.18
CA SER A 71 7.65 20.69 2.15
C SER A 71 8.26 19.91 3.31
N ALA A 72 7.56 18.91 3.83
CA ALA A 72 8.09 18.08 4.90
C ALA A 72 9.31 17.26 4.44
N ILE A 73 9.34 16.78 3.18
CA ILE A 73 10.51 16.12 2.61
C ILE A 73 11.70 17.10 2.58
N GLU A 74 11.49 18.32 2.08
CA GLU A 74 12.53 19.36 2.03
C GLU A 74 13.10 19.69 3.42
N ASP A 75 12.22 19.91 4.41
CA ASP A 75 12.61 20.20 5.78
C ASP A 75 13.40 19.06 6.43
N ILE A 76 12.98 17.80 6.20
CA ILE A 76 13.66 16.63 6.73
C ILE A 76 15.04 16.46 6.08
N LEU A 77 15.15 16.64 4.77
CA LEU A 77 16.43 16.55 4.07
C LEU A 77 17.40 17.66 4.52
N GLU A 78 16.91 18.88 4.79
CA GLU A 78 17.72 19.96 5.38
C GLU A 78 18.28 19.58 6.75
N LEU A 79 17.43 18.97 7.61
CA LEU A 79 17.83 18.53 8.95
C LEU A 79 18.87 17.40 8.92
N TRP A 80 18.86 16.59 7.86
CA TRP A 80 19.72 15.40 7.72
C TRP A 80 20.93 15.64 6.81
N ASP A 81 21.07 16.82 6.25
CA ASP A 81 22.14 17.13 5.30
C ASP A 81 23.54 16.91 5.89
N GLY A 82 24.41 16.27 5.13
CA GLY A 82 25.76 15.89 5.52
C GLY A 82 25.86 14.77 6.55
N LEU A 83 24.78 14.05 6.85
CA LEU A 83 24.73 12.98 7.85
C LEU A 83 24.26 11.67 7.26
N THR A 84 24.70 10.56 7.87
CA THR A 84 24.05 9.25 7.69
C THR A 84 22.92 9.06 8.70
N LEU A 85 22.00 8.17 8.43
CA LEU A 85 20.94 7.82 9.40
C LEU A 85 21.53 7.26 10.70
N ASN A 86 22.66 6.53 10.62
CA ASN A 86 23.38 6.08 11.79
C ASN A 86 23.98 7.24 12.62
N ASP A 87 24.53 8.29 11.96
CA ASP A 87 25.03 9.46 12.67
C ASP A 87 23.91 10.14 13.45
N ILE A 88 22.75 10.28 12.83
CA ILE A 88 21.56 10.89 13.45
C ILE A 88 21.08 10.02 14.63
N ALA A 89 20.98 8.71 14.42
CA ALA A 89 20.55 7.78 15.46
C ALA A 89 21.49 7.79 16.67
N ASN A 90 22.78 7.76 16.43
CA ASN A 90 23.81 7.80 17.49
C ASN A 90 23.78 9.12 18.29
N LYS A 91 23.63 10.25 17.61
CA LYS A 91 23.48 11.56 18.27
C LYS A 91 22.25 11.62 19.19
N ASN A 92 21.21 10.85 18.90
CA ASN A 92 19.95 10.83 19.63
C ASN A 92 19.82 9.61 20.57
N PHE A 93 20.88 8.82 20.75
CA PHE A 93 20.90 7.63 21.60
C PHE A 93 19.77 6.64 21.29
N THR A 94 19.52 6.42 20.01
CA THR A 94 18.44 5.56 19.54
C THR A 94 18.87 4.76 18.30
N ASN A 95 17.98 3.98 17.70
CA ASN A 95 18.26 3.28 16.46
C ASN A 95 17.69 4.02 15.23
N VAL A 96 18.07 3.56 14.03
CA VAL A 96 17.68 4.19 12.76
C VAL A 96 16.16 4.17 12.57
N TYR A 97 15.50 3.05 12.83
CA TYR A 97 14.04 2.98 12.67
C TYR A 97 13.30 4.03 13.51
N ASN A 98 13.75 4.26 14.76
CA ASN A 98 13.12 5.27 15.62
C ASN A 98 13.33 6.70 15.12
N ILE A 99 14.52 6.99 14.57
CA ILE A 99 14.76 8.32 13.98
C ILE A 99 13.87 8.53 12.76
N LEU A 100 13.70 7.51 11.93
CA LEU A 100 12.81 7.57 10.78
C LEU A 100 11.34 7.73 11.22
N ALA A 101 10.89 6.96 12.19
CA ALA A 101 9.53 7.04 12.71
C ALA A 101 9.22 8.35 13.45
N ASN A 102 10.22 8.98 14.07
CA ASN A 102 10.06 10.19 14.87
C ASN A 102 11.24 11.15 14.66
N PRO A 103 11.38 11.76 13.47
CA PRO A 103 12.53 12.60 13.17
C PRO A 103 12.51 13.87 14.04
N HIS A 104 13.46 13.95 14.98
CA HIS A 104 13.67 15.11 15.84
C HIS A 104 12.39 15.61 16.55
N GLN A 105 12.22 16.94 16.61
CA GLN A 105 11.05 17.59 17.19
C GLN A 105 9.80 17.52 16.28
N ILE A 106 9.94 17.08 15.04
CA ILE A 106 8.82 16.93 14.10
C ILE A 106 7.77 15.96 14.65
N ARG A 107 8.16 15.00 15.50
CA ARG A 107 7.23 14.11 16.21
C ARG A 107 6.11 14.83 16.98
N TRP A 108 6.29 16.10 17.36
CA TRP A 108 5.25 16.90 18.00
C TRP A 108 4.09 17.21 17.05
N LEU A 109 4.35 17.23 15.75
CA LEU A 109 3.32 17.46 14.75
C LEU A 109 2.54 16.17 14.47
N SER A 110 3.24 15.04 14.36
CA SER A 110 2.59 13.77 14.02
C SER A 110 3.53 12.59 14.31
N PRO A 111 3.51 12.00 15.49
CA PRO A 111 4.31 10.82 15.77
C PRO A 111 3.72 9.58 15.09
N ASN A 112 4.54 8.83 14.34
CA ASN A 112 4.18 7.56 13.69
C ASN A 112 2.91 7.62 12.81
N ALA A 113 2.58 8.79 12.25
CA ALA A 113 1.42 8.96 11.38
C ALA A 113 1.47 10.30 10.62
N GLY A 114 0.63 10.48 9.61
CA GLY A 114 0.38 11.75 8.94
C GLY A 114 1.49 12.24 8.03
N VAL A 115 1.50 13.54 7.73
CA VAL A 115 2.33 14.17 6.70
C VAL A 115 3.82 13.86 6.85
N ASN A 116 4.37 14.01 8.06
CA ASN A 116 5.80 13.78 8.27
C ASN A 116 6.18 12.30 8.12
N TYR A 117 5.30 11.41 8.53
CA TYR A 117 5.53 9.97 8.43
C TYR A 117 5.52 9.51 6.97
N GLN A 118 4.58 10.04 6.18
CA GLN A 118 4.54 9.82 4.73
C GLN A 118 5.76 10.43 4.02
N ALA A 119 6.19 11.65 4.42
CA ALA A 119 7.39 12.28 3.87
C ALA A 119 8.65 11.43 4.09
N VAL A 120 8.84 10.91 5.30
CA VAL A 120 9.93 9.95 5.58
C VAL A 120 9.79 8.70 4.73
N GLY A 121 8.57 8.21 4.53
CA GLY A 121 8.29 7.07 3.65
C GLY A 121 8.78 7.30 2.21
N VAL A 122 8.54 8.49 1.66
CA VAL A 122 9.05 8.86 0.33
C VAL A 122 10.57 8.89 0.31
N ILE A 123 11.22 9.53 1.30
CA ILE A 123 12.69 9.58 1.40
C ILE A 123 13.27 8.16 1.48
N VAL A 124 12.74 7.33 2.36
CA VAL A 124 13.22 5.96 2.57
C VAL A 124 13.05 5.12 1.30
N ASN A 125 11.88 5.18 0.64
CA ASN A 125 11.65 4.47 -0.61
C ASN A 125 12.61 4.95 -1.71
N THR A 126 12.93 6.25 -1.76
CA THR A 126 13.92 6.80 -2.71
C THR A 126 15.30 6.20 -2.49
N ILE A 127 15.75 6.12 -1.24
CA ILE A 127 17.06 5.54 -0.89
C ILE A 127 17.07 4.03 -1.19
N ILE A 128 15.99 3.32 -0.85
CA ILE A 128 15.86 1.87 -1.12
C ILE A 128 15.91 1.61 -2.63
N ASP A 129 15.21 2.40 -3.43
CA ASP A 129 15.21 2.27 -4.89
C ASP A 129 16.63 2.47 -5.45
N TRP A 130 17.35 3.49 -4.96
CA TRP A 130 18.75 3.72 -5.29
C TRP A 130 19.63 2.51 -4.93
N ILE A 131 19.51 1.99 -3.70
CA ILE A 131 20.27 0.81 -3.24
C ILE A 131 20.00 -0.39 -4.14
N CYS A 132 18.75 -0.65 -4.46
CA CYS A 132 18.34 -1.78 -5.28
C CYS A 132 18.91 -1.67 -6.71
N LYS A 133 18.95 -0.46 -7.27
CA LYS A 133 19.57 -0.19 -8.58
C LYS A 133 21.09 -0.31 -8.54
N ASP A 134 21.75 0.17 -7.48
CA ASP A 134 23.20 0.00 -7.27
C ASP A 134 23.58 -1.49 -7.16
N GLN A 135 22.76 -2.26 -6.49
CA GLN A 135 22.95 -3.71 -6.31
C GLN A 135 22.37 -4.56 -7.46
N ASN A 136 21.82 -3.92 -8.50
CA ASN A 136 21.21 -4.55 -9.67
C ASN A 136 20.17 -5.61 -9.31
N MET A 137 19.20 -5.26 -8.46
CA MET A 137 18.21 -6.19 -7.93
C MET A 137 16.83 -5.52 -7.71
N PRO A 138 15.70 -6.18 -8.00
CA PRO A 138 14.38 -5.67 -7.65
C PRO A 138 14.18 -5.64 -6.13
N ALA A 139 13.40 -4.66 -5.64
CA ALA A 139 13.26 -4.41 -4.21
C ALA A 139 12.70 -5.62 -3.45
N TRP A 140 11.66 -6.29 -3.96
CA TRP A 140 11.11 -7.48 -3.32
C TRP A 140 12.18 -8.56 -3.07
N GLN A 141 13.06 -8.79 -4.05
CA GLN A 141 14.13 -9.78 -3.95
C GLN A 141 15.24 -9.32 -2.98
N MET A 142 15.53 -8.02 -2.96
CA MET A 142 16.53 -7.46 -2.05
C MET A 142 16.13 -7.65 -0.59
N PHE A 143 14.83 -7.44 -0.26
CA PHE A 143 14.32 -7.60 1.10
C PHE A 143 14.22 -9.07 1.54
N THR A 144 14.09 -10.04 0.63
CA THR A 144 14.17 -11.47 1.01
C THR A 144 15.55 -11.88 1.54
N LYS A 145 16.57 -11.07 1.31
CA LYS A 145 17.94 -11.30 1.81
C LYS A 145 18.24 -10.67 3.17
N VAL A 146 17.27 -9.96 3.76
CA VAL A 146 17.41 -9.40 5.11
C VAL A 146 17.57 -10.54 6.11
N THR A 147 18.66 -10.53 6.87
CA THR A 147 18.91 -11.55 7.90
C THR A 147 18.17 -11.23 9.19
N LYS A 148 17.98 -12.26 10.02
CA LYS A 148 17.42 -12.10 11.39
C LYS A 148 18.20 -11.05 12.21
N SER A 149 19.52 -11.04 12.08
CA SER A 149 20.38 -10.09 12.79
C SER A 149 20.12 -8.65 12.35
N GLU A 150 20.12 -8.40 11.03
CA GLU A 150 19.83 -7.07 10.48
C GLU A 150 18.44 -6.58 10.86
N PHE A 151 17.45 -7.45 10.78
CA PHE A 151 16.07 -7.11 11.16
C PHE A 151 16.00 -6.74 12.64
N ASN A 152 16.54 -7.58 13.52
CA ASN A 152 16.50 -7.34 14.95
C ASN A 152 17.27 -6.07 15.33
N GLU A 153 18.38 -5.78 14.69
CA GLU A 153 19.16 -4.56 14.93
C GLU A 153 18.37 -3.31 14.48
N PHE A 154 17.81 -3.34 13.28
CA PHE A 154 17.09 -2.21 12.70
C PHE A 154 15.77 -1.91 13.43
N TYR A 155 14.99 -2.95 13.76
CA TYR A 155 13.68 -2.82 14.42
C TYR A 155 13.75 -3.06 15.95
N SER A 156 14.93 -3.00 16.58
CA SER A 156 15.19 -3.49 17.94
C SER A 156 14.58 -2.68 19.07
N SER A 157 14.01 -1.53 18.82
CA SER A 157 13.42 -0.68 19.87
C SER A 157 12.34 0.23 19.32
N PRO A 158 11.61 0.87 20.07
CA PRO A 158 10.52 0.77 21.00
C PRO A 158 9.15 0.82 20.33
N ILE A 159 8.99 0.14 19.22
CA ILE A 159 7.65 -0.24 18.84
C ILE A 159 7.20 -1.12 19.99
N ASN A 160 6.31 -0.63 20.83
CA ASN A 160 5.76 -1.36 21.96
C ASN A 160 4.85 -2.51 21.49
N LEU A 161 5.30 -3.21 20.45
CA LEU A 161 4.82 -4.53 20.04
C LEU A 161 5.41 -5.61 20.96
N SER A 162 5.80 -5.22 22.19
CA SER A 162 6.49 -6.09 23.13
C SER A 162 5.70 -7.35 23.46
N HIS A 163 4.39 -7.32 23.37
CA HIS A 163 3.55 -8.50 23.52
C HIS A 163 3.63 -9.43 22.30
N VAL A 164 3.76 -8.89 21.09
CA VAL A 164 3.96 -9.64 19.84
C VAL A 164 5.43 -10.02 19.67
N MET A 165 6.35 -9.11 19.99
CA MET A 165 7.79 -9.31 19.81
C MET A 165 8.45 -10.16 20.90
N LYS A 166 7.73 -10.57 21.96
CA LYS A 166 8.24 -11.55 22.94
C LYS A 166 8.57 -12.90 22.32
N SER A 167 8.00 -13.21 21.16
CA SER A 167 8.35 -14.39 20.36
C SER A 167 9.29 -14.06 19.19
N LYS A 168 10.30 -13.19 19.42
CA LYS A 168 11.31 -12.79 18.41
C LYS A 168 11.89 -13.98 17.63
N ASP A 169 11.98 -15.14 18.23
CA ASP A 169 12.49 -16.35 17.60
C ASP A 169 11.52 -16.95 16.55
N TYR A 170 10.23 -16.68 16.66
CA TYR A 170 9.22 -17.20 15.73
C TYR A 170 9.14 -16.38 14.44
N ILE A 171 9.28 -15.05 14.54
CA ILE A 171 9.07 -14.14 13.43
C ILE A 171 10.08 -14.37 12.29
N PHE A 172 11.27 -14.90 12.56
CA PHE A 172 12.36 -14.98 11.60
C PHE A 172 12.87 -16.38 11.30
N ASN A 173 12.10 -17.40 11.51
CA ASN A 173 12.59 -18.77 11.36
C ASN A 173 12.63 -19.32 9.94
N GLN A 174 12.82 -18.59 8.93
CA GLN A 174 13.20 -19.08 7.59
C GLN A 174 13.06 -18.00 6.51
N ILE A 175 14.14 -17.31 6.24
CA ILE A 175 14.37 -16.64 4.98
C ILE A 175 15.49 -17.40 4.26
N ASN A 176 15.30 -18.63 3.90
CA ASN A 176 16.26 -19.40 3.10
C ASN A 176 15.48 -20.40 2.23
N GLY A 177 14.73 -19.87 1.27
CA GLY A 177 14.13 -20.69 0.23
C GLY A 177 14.72 -20.30 -1.11
N ASP A 178 15.35 -21.25 -1.80
CA ASP A 178 15.50 -21.15 -3.23
C ASP A 178 14.09 -21.14 -3.85
N TYR A 179 13.67 -19.95 -4.30
CA TYR A 179 12.41 -19.82 -5.03
C TYR A 179 12.68 -19.70 -6.53
N ASN A 180 11.91 -20.45 -7.29
CA ASN A 180 11.94 -20.36 -8.74
C ASN A 180 11.14 -19.13 -9.20
N THR A 181 11.80 -18.05 -9.52
CA THR A 181 11.17 -16.80 -9.98
C THR A 181 10.25 -16.96 -11.19
N ARG A 182 10.46 -18.02 -12.00
CA ARG A 182 9.64 -18.29 -13.20
C ARG A 182 8.25 -18.85 -12.87
N GLU A 183 8.07 -19.40 -11.67
CA GLU A 183 6.82 -19.97 -11.21
C GLU A 183 6.03 -19.01 -10.32
N LEU A 184 6.67 -17.92 -9.88
CA LEU A 184 5.99 -16.91 -9.08
C LEU A 184 4.98 -16.14 -9.92
N SER A 185 3.77 -16.06 -9.44
CA SER A 185 2.73 -15.20 -10.01
C SER A 185 1.68 -14.91 -8.95
N ILE A 186 1.06 -13.74 -9.02
CA ILE A 186 0.03 -13.31 -8.08
C ILE A 186 -1.26 -13.04 -8.84
N SER A 187 -2.40 -13.47 -8.29
CA SER A 187 -3.71 -13.21 -8.88
C SER A 187 -4.10 -11.75 -8.69
N ALA A 188 -4.56 -11.11 -9.77
CA ALA A 188 -5.05 -9.75 -9.73
C ALA A 188 -6.55 -9.71 -9.47
N TYR A 189 -7.00 -8.70 -8.72
CA TYR A 189 -8.41 -8.29 -8.68
C TYR A 189 -8.56 -6.86 -9.17
N HIS A 190 -9.74 -6.53 -9.73
CA HIS A 190 -9.99 -5.23 -10.32
C HIS A 190 -10.98 -4.42 -9.47
N THR A 191 -10.71 -3.13 -9.31
CA THR A 191 -11.60 -2.20 -8.59
C THR A 191 -12.45 -1.41 -9.57
N THR A 192 -13.77 -1.45 -9.37
CA THR A 192 -14.75 -0.61 -10.06
C THR A 192 -15.07 0.63 -9.21
N TRP A 193 -15.70 1.63 -9.85
CA TRP A 193 -15.92 2.92 -9.24
C TRP A 193 -17.38 3.12 -8.82
N ILE A 194 -17.61 4.05 -7.88
CA ILE A 194 -18.95 4.43 -7.47
C ILE A 194 -19.64 5.25 -8.58
N GLY A 195 -20.95 5.14 -8.70
CA GLY A 195 -21.75 5.96 -9.62
C GLY A 195 -22.38 5.21 -10.78
N SER A 196 -21.76 4.14 -11.28
CA SER A 196 -22.30 3.33 -12.38
C SER A 196 -23.53 2.52 -11.99
N SER A 197 -24.44 2.30 -12.90
CA SER A 197 -25.57 1.37 -12.75
C SER A 197 -25.09 -0.09 -12.71
N ALA A 198 -25.98 -1.04 -12.38
CA ALA A 198 -25.61 -2.45 -12.43
C ALA A 198 -25.35 -2.94 -13.85
N ASP A 199 -26.03 -2.38 -14.84
CA ASP A 199 -25.86 -2.73 -16.26
C ASP A 199 -24.48 -2.24 -16.74
N GLU A 200 -24.13 -0.96 -16.52
CA GLU A 200 -22.81 -0.40 -16.86
C GLU A 200 -21.66 -1.15 -16.18
N LEU A 201 -21.81 -1.48 -14.88
CA LEU A 201 -20.82 -2.28 -14.16
C LEU A 201 -20.67 -3.68 -14.74
N SER A 202 -21.77 -4.32 -15.17
CA SER A 202 -21.69 -5.66 -15.76
C SER A 202 -20.92 -5.65 -17.08
N GLU A 203 -21.12 -4.63 -17.91
CA GLU A 203 -20.38 -4.44 -19.17
C GLU A 203 -18.88 -4.23 -18.90
N GLU A 204 -18.53 -3.35 -17.95
CA GLU A 204 -17.15 -3.10 -17.54
C GLU A 204 -16.47 -4.38 -17.02
N ILE A 205 -17.11 -5.10 -16.10
CA ILE A 205 -16.59 -6.33 -15.49
C ILE A 205 -16.36 -7.41 -16.55
N ILE A 206 -17.31 -7.62 -17.44
CA ILE A 206 -17.20 -8.60 -18.54
C ILE A 206 -16.06 -8.22 -19.49
N ALA A 207 -15.92 -6.94 -19.84
CA ALA A 207 -14.85 -6.48 -20.71
C ALA A 207 -13.46 -6.71 -20.08
N VAL A 208 -13.27 -6.33 -18.81
CA VAL A 208 -12.01 -6.55 -18.08
C VAL A 208 -11.71 -8.04 -17.92
N ASN A 209 -12.72 -8.86 -17.62
CA ASN A 209 -12.55 -10.31 -17.53
C ASN A 209 -12.09 -10.92 -18.87
N GLN A 210 -12.70 -10.52 -19.99
CA GLN A 210 -12.34 -11.01 -21.33
C GLN A 210 -10.93 -10.55 -21.75
N GLU A 211 -10.57 -9.30 -21.43
CA GLU A 211 -9.28 -8.73 -21.79
C GLU A 211 -8.13 -9.27 -20.92
N LYS A 212 -8.33 -9.30 -19.59
CA LYS A 212 -7.25 -9.56 -18.63
C LYS A 212 -7.35 -10.92 -17.93
N GLY A 213 -8.49 -11.61 -18.01
CA GLY A 213 -8.73 -12.87 -17.32
C GLY A 213 -8.95 -12.73 -15.81
N ILE A 214 -9.24 -11.52 -15.32
CA ILE A 214 -9.53 -11.25 -13.90
C ILE A 214 -10.92 -11.78 -13.56
N ASN A 215 -11.05 -12.50 -12.44
CA ASN A 215 -12.31 -13.09 -11.98
C ASN A 215 -12.81 -12.52 -10.65
N LEU A 216 -12.04 -11.68 -9.96
CA LEU A 216 -12.43 -11.05 -8.71
C LEU A 216 -12.52 -9.54 -8.91
N PHE A 217 -13.68 -8.96 -8.52
CA PHE A 217 -13.96 -7.53 -8.72
C PHE A 217 -14.39 -6.88 -7.42
N LYS A 218 -13.76 -5.75 -7.08
CA LYS A 218 -14.09 -4.93 -5.92
C LYS A 218 -15.06 -3.83 -6.32
N LEU A 219 -16.20 -3.77 -5.63
CA LEU A 219 -17.23 -2.76 -5.82
C LEU A 219 -17.12 -1.70 -4.73
N LYS A 220 -16.99 -0.44 -5.12
CA LYS A 220 -17.10 0.67 -4.18
C LYS A 220 -18.56 0.82 -3.75
N ILE A 221 -18.81 0.84 -2.43
CA ILE A 221 -20.13 0.94 -1.83
C ILE A 221 -20.17 2.10 -0.82
N GLY A 222 -21.34 2.63 -0.57
CA GLY A 222 -21.52 3.69 0.44
C GLY A 222 -22.26 3.20 1.68
N LYS A 223 -22.67 4.14 2.51
CA LYS A 223 -23.25 3.90 3.83
C LYS A 223 -24.67 3.28 3.86
N ASN A 224 -25.35 3.19 2.72
CA ASN A 224 -26.72 2.65 2.67
C ASN A 224 -26.73 1.17 2.25
N PRO A 225 -26.81 0.22 3.20
CA PRO A 225 -26.73 -1.22 2.88
C PRO A 225 -27.77 -1.69 1.89
N ASP A 226 -29.03 -1.26 2.05
CA ASP A 226 -30.15 -1.76 1.22
C ASP A 226 -29.98 -1.38 -0.25
N LEU A 227 -29.54 -0.14 -0.50
CA LEU A 227 -29.30 0.33 -1.87
C LEU A 227 -28.24 -0.51 -2.58
N PHE A 228 -27.12 -0.75 -1.90
CA PHE A 228 -26.01 -1.49 -2.51
C PHE A 228 -26.28 -2.98 -2.61
N ILE A 229 -26.96 -3.59 -1.65
CA ILE A 229 -27.38 -4.99 -1.75
C ILE A 229 -28.30 -5.24 -2.93
N ASN A 230 -29.27 -4.36 -3.16
CA ASN A 230 -30.16 -4.45 -4.34
C ASN A 230 -29.38 -4.34 -5.64
N LYS A 231 -28.40 -3.42 -5.69
CA LYS A 231 -27.51 -3.25 -6.86
C LYS A 231 -26.65 -4.49 -7.09
N ILE A 232 -26.02 -5.03 -6.03
CA ILE A 232 -25.20 -6.23 -6.09
C ILE A 232 -26.04 -7.44 -6.54
N ASN A 233 -27.24 -7.59 -6.00
CA ASN A 233 -28.12 -8.69 -6.40
C ASN A 233 -28.47 -8.62 -7.89
N LYS A 234 -28.85 -7.42 -8.40
CA LYS A 234 -29.06 -7.23 -9.85
C LYS A 234 -27.82 -7.56 -10.67
N LEU A 235 -26.66 -7.07 -10.23
CA LEU A 235 -25.37 -7.30 -10.90
C LEU A 235 -25.04 -8.79 -10.98
N LYS A 236 -25.24 -9.56 -9.92
CA LYS A 236 -24.99 -11.00 -9.89
C LYS A 236 -25.85 -11.79 -10.90
N HIS A 237 -27.04 -11.33 -11.22
CA HIS A 237 -27.87 -11.94 -12.29
C HIS A 237 -27.37 -11.63 -13.71
N LEU A 238 -26.55 -10.61 -13.87
CA LEU A 238 -25.99 -10.21 -15.16
C LEU A 238 -24.59 -10.82 -15.41
N LEU A 239 -23.91 -11.27 -14.37
CA LEU A 239 -22.55 -11.77 -14.46
C LEU A 239 -22.48 -13.31 -14.53
N PRO A 240 -21.46 -13.86 -15.23
CA PRO A 240 -21.16 -15.29 -15.18
C PRO A 240 -20.84 -15.76 -13.74
N ASP A 241 -21.19 -17.02 -13.42
CA ASP A 241 -20.93 -17.64 -12.10
C ASP A 241 -19.44 -17.68 -11.72
N SER A 242 -18.55 -17.62 -12.70
CA SER A 242 -17.08 -17.58 -12.48
C SER A 242 -16.61 -16.26 -11.90
N ILE A 243 -17.39 -15.19 -12.00
CA ILE A 243 -17.04 -13.87 -11.47
C ILE A 243 -17.39 -13.79 -9.99
N LYS A 244 -16.40 -13.43 -9.20
CA LYS A 244 -16.52 -13.22 -7.75
C LYS A 244 -16.50 -11.73 -7.45
N LEU A 245 -17.23 -11.33 -6.41
CA LEU A 245 -17.35 -9.94 -5.98
C LEU A 245 -16.87 -9.77 -4.55
N CYS A 246 -16.25 -8.64 -4.29
CA CYS A 246 -15.95 -8.12 -2.96
C CYS A 246 -16.34 -6.65 -2.89
N THR A 247 -16.33 -6.06 -1.71
CA THR A 247 -16.86 -4.71 -1.51
C THR A 247 -15.93 -3.85 -0.66
N ASP A 248 -15.96 -2.52 -0.91
CA ASP A 248 -15.22 -1.54 -0.15
C ASP A 248 -16.15 -0.38 0.24
N ALA A 249 -16.25 -0.12 1.52
CA ALA A 249 -17.11 0.90 2.11
C ALA A 249 -16.40 2.24 2.38
N ASN A 250 -15.08 2.32 2.21
CA ASN A 250 -14.27 3.51 2.45
C ASN A 250 -14.66 4.25 3.74
N GLN A 251 -14.79 3.51 4.85
CA GLN A 251 -15.06 4.01 6.21
C GLN A 251 -16.40 4.74 6.40
N THR A 252 -17.39 4.49 5.53
CA THR A 252 -18.67 5.20 5.57
C THR A 252 -19.73 4.57 6.48
N MET A 253 -19.48 3.40 7.04
CA MET A 253 -20.48 2.67 7.82
C MET A 253 -20.38 2.94 9.32
N ASP A 254 -21.51 2.90 9.99
CA ASP A 254 -21.59 2.64 11.42
C ASP A 254 -21.71 1.13 11.70
N LEU A 255 -21.58 0.74 12.96
CA LEU A 255 -21.63 -0.67 13.35
C LEU A 255 -22.94 -1.36 12.98
N SER A 256 -24.07 -0.65 13.06
CA SER A 256 -25.40 -1.19 12.72
C SER A 256 -25.51 -1.47 11.23
N SER A 257 -25.09 -0.50 10.40
CA SER A 257 -25.08 -0.62 8.95
C SER A 257 -24.14 -1.73 8.49
N ALA A 258 -22.93 -1.84 9.08
CA ALA A 258 -21.99 -2.88 8.77
C ALA A 258 -22.51 -4.28 9.10
N LYS A 259 -23.11 -4.48 10.30
CA LYS A 259 -23.75 -5.75 10.68
C LYS A 259 -24.88 -6.15 9.74
N LYS A 260 -25.72 -5.19 9.36
CA LYS A 260 -26.79 -5.41 8.39
C LYS A 260 -26.23 -5.81 7.04
N PHE A 261 -25.22 -5.06 6.56
CA PHE A 261 -24.60 -5.31 5.26
C PHE A 261 -23.98 -6.70 5.18
N ILE A 262 -23.13 -7.10 6.14
CA ILE A 262 -22.43 -8.40 6.08
C ILE A 262 -23.41 -9.58 6.11
N SER A 263 -24.55 -9.47 6.84
CA SER A 263 -25.56 -10.52 6.86
C SER A 263 -26.21 -10.73 5.49
N MET A 264 -26.53 -9.64 4.78
CA MET A 264 -27.14 -9.71 3.45
C MET A 264 -26.12 -10.06 2.35
N ALA A 265 -24.90 -9.55 2.47
CA ALA A 265 -23.83 -9.75 1.51
C ALA A 265 -23.29 -11.20 1.54
N ASP A 266 -23.25 -11.82 2.71
CA ASP A 266 -22.88 -13.22 2.88
C ASP A 266 -23.82 -14.16 2.11
N GLU A 267 -25.14 -13.93 2.17
CA GLU A 267 -26.14 -14.67 1.39
C GLU A 267 -25.93 -14.54 -0.13
N LEU A 268 -25.36 -13.42 -0.56
CA LEU A 268 -25.00 -13.19 -1.97
C LEU A 268 -23.62 -13.73 -2.33
N GLY A 269 -22.88 -14.32 -1.41
CA GLY A 269 -21.53 -14.85 -1.63
C GLY A 269 -20.49 -13.76 -1.94
N ILE A 270 -20.61 -12.60 -1.30
CA ILE A 270 -19.58 -11.55 -1.34
C ILE A 270 -18.38 -12.01 -0.52
N ILE A 271 -17.17 -11.91 -1.09
CA ILE A 271 -15.96 -12.45 -0.47
C ILE A 271 -15.58 -11.63 0.76
N TRP A 272 -15.50 -10.29 0.64
CA TRP A 272 -15.16 -9.44 1.78
C TRP A 272 -15.88 -8.10 1.80
N LEU A 273 -15.91 -7.50 3.00
CA LEU A 273 -16.19 -6.09 3.25
C LEU A 273 -14.89 -5.40 3.68
N GLU A 274 -14.42 -4.46 2.87
CA GLU A 274 -13.24 -3.64 3.08
C GLU A 274 -13.61 -2.34 3.77
N GLU A 275 -12.78 -1.92 4.72
CA GLU A 275 -12.87 -0.65 5.45
C GLU A 275 -14.29 -0.21 5.82
N PRO A 276 -15.07 -1.01 6.59
CA PRO A 276 -16.35 -0.51 7.10
C PRO A 276 -16.17 0.73 7.97
N PHE A 277 -15.06 0.81 8.71
CA PHE A 277 -14.71 1.86 9.67
C PHE A 277 -13.28 2.36 9.44
N ALA A 278 -12.96 3.53 10.04
CA ALA A 278 -11.58 3.99 10.16
C ALA A 278 -10.72 2.94 10.88
N PRO A 279 -9.46 2.70 10.45
CA PRO A 279 -8.63 1.59 10.94
C PRO A 279 -8.28 1.69 12.44
N ASP A 280 -8.35 2.87 13.04
CA ASP A 280 -8.14 3.11 14.46
C ASP A 280 -9.40 2.88 15.32
N ASN A 281 -10.55 2.62 14.72
CA ASN A 281 -11.77 2.26 15.42
C ASN A 281 -11.80 0.77 15.78
N ILE A 282 -10.81 0.35 16.58
CA ILE A 282 -10.56 -1.03 16.98
C ILE A 282 -11.80 -1.68 17.65
N ASP A 283 -12.54 -0.92 18.46
CA ASP A 283 -13.76 -1.43 19.14
C ASP A 283 -14.87 -1.79 18.14
N ALA A 284 -15.06 -0.99 17.09
CA ALA A 284 -16.05 -1.30 16.06
C ALA A 284 -15.67 -2.55 15.26
N PHE A 285 -14.39 -2.69 14.87
CA PHE A 285 -13.89 -3.91 14.22
C PHE A 285 -14.12 -5.15 15.09
N LYS A 286 -13.73 -5.07 16.36
CA LYS A 286 -13.96 -6.16 17.34
C LYS A 286 -15.42 -6.59 17.38
N LYS A 287 -16.34 -5.65 17.55
CA LYS A 287 -17.80 -5.93 17.64
C LYS A 287 -18.38 -6.46 16.33
N LEU A 288 -17.80 -6.09 15.18
CA LEU A 288 -18.23 -6.59 13.88
C LEU A 288 -17.75 -8.04 13.68
N LEU A 289 -16.52 -8.35 14.03
CA LEU A 289 -15.95 -9.70 13.97
C LEU A 289 -16.70 -10.65 14.92
N GLU A 290 -16.93 -10.24 16.17
CA GLU A 290 -17.74 -11.00 17.13
C GLU A 290 -19.16 -11.28 16.60
N TYR A 291 -19.80 -10.29 15.96
CA TYR A 291 -21.11 -10.47 15.33
C TYR A 291 -21.07 -11.46 14.18
N ARG A 292 -20.10 -11.31 13.25
CA ARG A 292 -19.86 -12.22 12.13
C ARG A 292 -19.75 -13.66 12.60
N ASP A 293 -18.92 -13.90 13.60
CA ASP A 293 -18.66 -15.24 14.14
C ASP A 293 -19.89 -15.81 14.85
N SER A 294 -20.62 -14.98 15.62
CA SER A 294 -21.87 -15.38 16.29
C SER A 294 -22.97 -15.81 15.32
N LYS A 295 -22.92 -15.32 14.07
CA LYS A 295 -23.85 -15.66 12.98
C LYS A 295 -23.30 -16.70 12.03
N ASN A 296 -22.06 -17.15 12.24
CA ASN A 296 -21.35 -18.10 11.37
C ASN A 296 -21.31 -17.66 9.90
N LEU A 297 -21.15 -16.32 9.66
CA LEU A 297 -21.03 -15.76 8.34
C LEU A 297 -19.65 -16.06 7.76
N GLN A 298 -19.55 -16.23 6.43
CA GLN A 298 -18.30 -16.53 5.74
C GLN A 298 -17.60 -15.29 5.17
N ILE A 299 -18.31 -14.18 5.03
CA ILE A 299 -17.74 -12.93 4.50
C ILE A 299 -16.53 -12.48 5.32
N GLU A 300 -15.43 -12.19 4.66
CA GLU A 300 -14.21 -11.67 5.28
C GLU A 300 -14.37 -10.19 5.66
N ILE A 301 -13.77 -9.76 6.77
CA ILE A 301 -13.64 -8.35 7.15
C ILE A 301 -12.17 -7.98 6.94
N VAL A 302 -11.93 -6.97 6.10
CA VAL A 302 -10.58 -6.58 5.70
C VAL A 302 -10.36 -5.07 5.89
N SER A 303 -9.11 -4.65 6.11
CA SER A 303 -8.74 -3.25 6.29
C SER A 303 -7.24 -3.06 6.09
N GLY A 304 -6.79 -1.82 5.95
CA GLY A 304 -5.36 -1.52 5.95
C GLY A 304 -4.91 -0.37 5.05
N GLU A 305 -5.65 -0.02 3.98
CA GLU A 305 -5.21 1.02 3.05
C GLU A 305 -5.00 2.39 3.72
N ASN A 306 -5.84 2.73 4.69
CA ASN A 306 -5.73 3.96 5.47
C ASN A 306 -5.08 3.74 6.85
N CYS A 307 -4.48 2.59 7.09
CA CYS A 307 -3.79 2.31 8.36
C CYS A 307 -2.56 3.20 8.50
N PRO A 308 -2.47 3.98 9.59
CA PRO A 308 -1.42 4.99 9.71
C PRO A 308 -0.08 4.43 10.22
N SER A 309 -0.06 3.24 10.84
CA SER A 309 1.15 2.73 11.48
C SER A 309 1.13 1.22 11.73
N PRO A 310 2.29 0.59 11.90
CA PRO A 310 2.40 -0.83 12.27
C PRO A 310 1.72 -1.19 13.60
N HIS A 311 1.53 -0.23 14.52
CA HIS A 311 0.83 -0.48 15.79
C HIS A 311 -0.66 -0.74 15.58
N ILE A 312 -1.31 0.08 14.74
CA ILE A 312 -2.71 -0.12 14.39
C ILE A 312 -2.87 -1.38 13.55
N ALA A 313 -1.93 -1.65 12.63
CA ALA A 313 -1.90 -2.90 11.87
C ALA A 313 -1.86 -4.13 12.80
N ALA A 314 -0.97 -4.13 13.80
CA ALA A 314 -0.88 -5.20 14.78
C ALA A 314 -2.18 -5.39 15.58
N ALA A 315 -2.81 -4.29 16.02
CA ALA A 315 -4.07 -4.35 16.74
C ALA A 315 -5.21 -4.94 15.91
N LEU A 316 -5.32 -4.55 14.64
CA LEU A 316 -6.31 -5.12 13.72
C LEU A 316 -6.07 -6.61 13.44
N MET A 317 -4.81 -7.00 13.20
CA MET A 317 -4.44 -8.41 12.98
C MET A 317 -4.69 -9.27 14.23
N GLU A 318 -4.40 -8.75 15.42
CA GLU A 318 -4.68 -9.44 16.70
C GLU A 318 -6.19 -9.68 16.92
N LEU A 319 -7.04 -8.80 16.42
CA LEU A 319 -8.49 -9.00 16.43
C LEU A 319 -8.96 -10.12 15.49
N GLY A 320 -8.15 -10.53 14.52
CA GLY A 320 -8.48 -11.55 13.54
C GLY A 320 -9.17 -11.00 12.29
N ILE A 321 -8.80 -9.81 11.81
CA ILE A 321 -9.16 -9.42 10.43
C ILE A 321 -8.61 -10.46 9.46
N HIS A 322 -9.28 -10.64 8.33
CA HIS A 322 -8.98 -11.77 7.44
C HIS A 322 -7.86 -11.48 6.44
N ARG A 323 -7.68 -10.22 6.07
CA ARG A 323 -6.59 -9.73 5.20
C ARG A 323 -6.20 -8.33 5.63
N PHE A 324 -4.93 -7.99 5.45
CA PHE A 324 -4.45 -6.63 5.69
C PHE A 324 -4.00 -5.98 4.38
N GLN A 325 -4.58 -4.82 4.07
CA GLN A 325 -4.37 -4.12 2.80
C GLN A 325 -3.33 -3.01 2.96
N ALA A 326 -2.08 -3.41 3.13
CA ALA A 326 -0.97 -2.49 3.34
C ALA A 326 -0.83 -1.46 2.21
N ASP A 327 -0.59 -0.20 2.57
CA ASP A 327 -0.31 0.89 1.64
C ASP A 327 1.04 1.55 2.00
N PRO A 328 2.07 1.42 1.15
CA PRO A 328 3.40 1.95 1.42
C PRO A 328 3.49 3.48 1.32
N CYS A 329 2.44 4.15 0.82
CA CYS A 329 2.36 5.60 0.73
C CYS A 329 1.66 6.25 1.92
N ARG A 330 0.97 5.45 2.76
CA ARG A 330 0.31 5.92 3.98
C ARG A 330 1.19 5.81 5.23
N MET A 331 2.23 5.00 5.14
CA MET A 331 3.15 4.66 6.22
C MET A 331 4.57 5.17 5.91
N MET A 332 5.54 4.73 6.68
CA MET A 332 6.95 5.05 6.49
C MET A 332 7.59 4.20 5.38
N GLY A 333 6.89 4.04 4.27
CA GLY A 333 7.38 3.33 3.12
C GLY A 333 7.54 1.81 3.32
N PHE A 334 8.38 1.22 2.50
CA PHE A 334 8.55 -0.24 2.42
C PHE A 334 9.11 -0.87 3.69
N ILE A 335 9.85 -0.13 4.52
CA ILE A 335 10.37 -0.66 5.78
C ILE A 335 9.27 -0.99 6.79
N ASP A 336 8.19 -0.19 6.84
CA ASP A 336 7.01 -0.55 7.65
C ASP A 336 6.30 -1.77 7.09
N ILE A 337 6.25 -1.91 5.77
CA ILE A 337 5.64 -3.06 5.13
C ILE A 337 6.39 -4.35 5.43
N VAL A 338 7.71 -4.31 5.49
CA VAL A 338 8.53 -5.45 5.90
C VAL A 338 8.14 -5.90 7.32
N LEU A 339 7.96 -4.96 8.24
CA LEU A 339 7.49 -5.25 9.60
C LEU A 339 6.06 -5.80 9.62
N ILE A 340 5.15 -5.18 8.84
CA ILE A 340 3.74 -5.59 8.74
C ILE A 340 3.60 -6.99 8.15
N SER A 341 4.39 -7.32 7.13
CA SER A 341 4.42 -8.67 6.57
C SER A 341 4.83 -9.71 7.63
N GLN A 342 5.81 -9.39 8.49
CA GLN A 342 6.17 -10.29 9.60
C GLN A 342 5.05 -10.39 10.67
N LEU A 343 4.33 -9.30 10.94
CA LEU A 343 3.14 -9.33 11.80
C LEU A 343 2.03 -10.17 11.18
N GLY A 344 1.79 -10.03 9.86
CA GLY A 344 0.83 -10.86 9.12
C GLY A 344 1.13 -12.35 9.28
N ARG A 345 2.40 -12.73 9.13
CA ARG A 345 2.83 -14.11 9.39
C ARG A 345 2.58 -14.55 10.83
N PHE A 346 2.88 -13.69 11.80
CA PHE A 346 2.70 -13.99 13.23
C PHE A 346 1.23 -14.23 13.58
N PHE A 347 0.33 -13.39 13.05
CA PHE A 347 -1.12 -13.48 13.29
C PHE A 347 -1.84 -14.38 12.28
N ASN A 348 -1.15 -14.94 11.30
CA ASN A 348 -1.72 -15.69 10.17
C ASN A 348 -2.73 -14.87 9.35
N VAL A 349 -2.39 -13.62 9.07
CA VAL A 349 -3.17 -12.68 8.26
C VAL A 349 -2.43 -12.37 6.96
N PRO A 350 -2.93 -12.78 5.79
CA PRO A 350 -2.27 -12.48 4.51
C PRO A 350 -2.30 -10.98 4.20
N ILE A 351 -1.25 -10.50 3.53
CA ILE A 351 -1.15 -9.13 3.06
C ILE A 351 -1.68 -9.07 1.63
N THR A 352 -2.70 -8.24 1.42
CA THR A 352 -3.30 -7.96 0.10
C THR A 352 -3.15 -6.46 -0.17
N PRO A 353 -2.03 -5.99 -0.73
CA PRO A 353 -1.72 -4.56 -0.78
C PRO A 353 -2.75 -3.75 -1.54
N HIS A 354 -3.04 -2.56 -1.04
CA HIS A 354 -3.76 -1.52 -1.77
C HIS A 354 -2.92 -1.01 -2.93
N ALA A 355 -3.53 -0.82 -4.10
CA ALA A 355 -2.88 -0.35 -5.31
C ALA A 355 -3.76 0.61 -6.15
N GLY A 356 -4.60 1.37 -5.48
CA GLY A 356 -5.60 2.24 -6.13
C GLY A 356 -5.07 3.60 -6.63
N GLY A 357 -3.76 3.79 -6.81
CA GLY A 357 -3.20 5.09 -7.14
C GLY A 357 -1.97 5.08 -8.03
N SER A 358 -1.62 6.24 -8.58
CA SER A 358 -0.41 6.41 -9.38
C SER A 358 0.86 6.14 -8.55
N CYS A 359 1.86 5.48 -9.12
CA CYS A 359 3.07 4.96 -8.45
C CYS A 359 2.83 3.91 -7.37
N LEU A 360 1.61 3.69 -6.96
CA LEU A 360 1.26 2.77 -5.90
C LEU A 360 1.22 1.32 -6.39
N ASP A 361 0.76 1.10 -7.62
CA ASP A 361 0.72 -0.23 -8.25
C ASP A 361 2.11 -0.90 -8.24
N GLU A 362 3.16 -0.14 -8.59
CA GLU A 362 4.54 -0.63 -8.64
C GLU A 362 5.05 -1.00 -7.25
N LEU A 363 4.85 -0.12 -6.25
CA LEU A 363 5.25 -0.38 -4.87
C LEU A 363 4.51 -1.60 -4.29
N SER A 364 3.20 -1.68 -4.52
CA SER A 364 2.34 -2.75 -4.03
C SER A 364 2.70 -4.10 -4.64
N LEU A 365 3.15 -4.11 -5.89
CA LEU A 365 3.63 -5.31 -6.55
C LEU A 365 4.85 -5.92 -5.82
N HIS A 366 5.81 -5.09 -5.41
CA HIS A 366 6.95 -5.56 -4.62
C HIS A 366 6.55 -6.08 -3.24
N ILE A 367 5.52 -5.49 -2.62
CA ILE A 367 4.97 -5.98 -1.34
C ILE A 367 4.42 -7.39 -1.52
N SER A 368 3.56 -7.58 -2.53
CA SER A 368 2.90 -8.86 -2.76
C SER A 368 3.89 -10.01 -2.99
N PHE A 369 4.95 -9.78 -3.79
CA PHE A 369 5.98 -10.80 -4.02
C PHE A 369 6.86 -11.04 -2.80
N TYR A 370 7.21 -9.98 -2.06
CA TYR A 370 7.94 -10.12 -0.80
C TYR A 370 7.15 -10.95 0.20
N ASP A 371 5.87 -10.62 0.42
CA ASP A 371 5.00 -11.30 1.36
C ASP A 371 4.75 -12.77 0.99
N GLN A 372 4.51 -13.05 -0.28
CA GLN A 372 4.30 -14.42 -0.79
C GLN A 372 5.50 -15.32 -0.47
N ILE A 373 6.72 -14.81 -0.64
CA ILE A 373 7.95 -15.57 -0.36
C ILE A 373 8.17 -15.72 1.15
N GLN A 374 7.95 -14.65 1.92
CA GLN A 374 8.21 -14.65 3.35
C GLN A 374 7.23 -15.50 4.15
N ASN A 375 5.96 -15.47 3.78
CA ASN A 375 4.90 -16.02 4.62
C ASN A 375 4.41 -17.39 4.19
N ASN A 376 4.77 -17.83 2.97
CA ASN A 376 4.40 -19.14 2.44
C ASN A 376 2.89 -19.42 2.53
N PHE A 377 2.06 -18.36 2.42
CA PHE A 377 0.62 -18.49 2.29
C PHE A 377 0.28 -19.24 0.99
N ASN A 378 -0.89 -19.86 0.94
CA ASN A 378 -1.34 -20.48 -0.30
C ASN A 378 -1.32 -19.44 -1.43
N ILE A 379 -0.89 -19.86 -2.62
CA ILE A 379 -0.86 -19.01 -3.82
C ILE A 379 -2.24 -18.39 -4.11
N GLU A 380 -3.31 -19.08 -3.73
CA GLU A 380 -4.70 -18.60 -3.86
C GLU A 380 -5.04 -17.42 -2.96
N ASP A 381 -4.31 -17.25 -1.85
CA ASP A 381 -4.48 -16.13 -0.92
C ASP A 381 -3.67 -14.90 -1.32
N ALA A 382 -2.69 -15.05 -2.21
CA ALA A 382 -1.87 -13.97 -2.72
C ALA A 382 -2.64 -13.20 -3.80
N LEU A 383 -3.15 -12.03 -3.42
CA LEU A 383 -3.93 -11.14 -4.28
C LEU A 383 -3.27 -9.77 -4.39
N ILE A 384 -3.42 -9.13 -5.53
CA ILE A 384 -3.03 -7.73 -5.74
C ILE A 384 -4.13 -6.96 -6.45
N GLU A 385 -4.36 -5.74 -6.01
CA GLU A 385 -5.24 -4.81 -6.68
C GLU A 385 -4.64 -4.35 -8.01
N ASN A 386 -5.43 -4.33 -9.07
CA ASN A 386 -5.06 -3.77 -10.37
C ASN A 386 -6.14 -2.82 -10.86
N VAL A 387 -5.89 -1.54 -10.75
CA VAL A 387 -6.79 -0.49 -11.20
C VAL A 387 -6.51 -0.11 -12.64
N GLY A 388 -5.25 0.09 -12.99
CA GLY A 388 -4.74 0.21 -14.35
C GLY A 388 -4.98 1.53 -15.08
N PHE A 389 -5.83 2.44 -14.58
CA PHE A 389 -6.16 3.66 -15.34
C PHE A 389 -5.00 4.67 -15.42
N CYS A 390 -4.06 4.65 -14.46
CA CYS A 390 -2.86 5.47 -14.51
C CYS A 390 -1.69 4.83 -15.27
N SER A 391 -1.82 3.59 -15.73
CA SER A 391 -0.72 2.81 -16.36
C SER A 391 -0.09 3.51 -17.56
N GLN A 392 -0.86 4.30 -18.32
CA GLN A 392 -0.35 5.05 -19.47
C GLN A 392 0.70 6.12 -19.10
N PHE A 393 0.74 6.56 -17.87
CA PHE A 393 1.68 7.56 -17.37
C PHE A 393 2.91 6.95 -16.73
N MET A 394 2.85 5.67 -16.40
CA MET A 394 3.90 4.98 -15.69
C MET A 394 5.00 4.51 -16.64
N ARG A 395 6.23 4.51 -16.15
CA ARG A 395 7.39 4.03 -16.90
C ARG A 395 7.37 2.50 -17.06
N TYR A 396 6.87 1.80 -16.07
CA TYR A 396 6.81 0.34 -16.03
C TYR A 396 5.44 -0.12 -15.52
N PRO A 397 4.40 0.00 -16.34
CA PRO A 397 3.06 -0.39 -15.90
C PRO A 397 2.99 -1.90 -15.63
N SER A 398 2.28 -2.27 -14.58
CA SER A 398 2.01 -3.68 -14.29
C SER A 398 1.12 -4.31 -15.38
N ILE A 399 1.50 -5.49 -15.86
CA ILE A 399 0.78 -6.18 -16.94
C ILE A 399 0.10 -7.42 -16.37
N VAL A 400 -1.24 -7.44 -16.46
CA VAL A 400 -2.05 -8.63 -16.11
C VAL A 400 -2.21 -9.52 -17.33
N LYS A 401 -1.91 -10.81 -17.18
CA LYS A 401 -2.15 -11.85 -18.19
C LYS A 401 -2.85 -13.05 -17.55
N ASN A 402 -3.98 -13.45 -18.10
CA ASN A 402 -4.78 -14.56 -17.58
C ASN A 402 -5.08 -14.43 -16.07
N GLY A 403 -5.44 -13.21 -15.63
CA GLY A 403 -5.73 -12.88 -14.25
C GLY A 403 -4.53 -12.82 -13.30
N LYS A 404 -3.31 -12.91 -13.82
CA LYS A 404 -2.09 -12.96 -13.00
C LYS A 404 -1.06 -11.91 -13.42
N ILE A 405 -0.23 -11.50 -12.46
CA ILE A 405 0.92 -10.63 -12.64
C ILE A 405 2.19 -11.43 -12.31
N GLN A 406 3.24 -11.22 -13.08
CA GLN A 406 4.57 -11.79 -12.87
C GLN A 406 5.42 -10.87 -11.99
N PRO A 407 6.43 -11.41 -11.26
CA PRO A 407 7.31 -10.58 -10.45
C PRO A 407 8.11 -9.60 -11.32
N PRO A 408 8.30 -8.36 -10.86
CA PRO A 408 9.22 -7.45 -11.51
C PRO A 408 10.65 -7.98 -11.41
N ILE A 409 11.39 -7.89 -12.51
CA ILE A 409 12.76 -8.37 -12.63
C ILE A 409 13.79 -7.24 -12.71
N GLU A 410 13.37 -6.06 -13.10
CA GLU A 410 14.24 -4.88 -13.19
C GLU A 410 14.62 -4.36 -11.81
N PRO A 411 15.82 -3.77 -11.64
CA PRO A 411 16.27 -3.24 -10.37
C PRO A 411 15.42 -2.07 -9.85
N GLY A 412 15.26 -1.99 -8.54
CA GLY A 412 14.51 -0.93 -7.87
C GLY A 412 13.05 -1.30 -7.60
N PHE A 413 12.24 -0.28 -7.35
CA PHE A 413 10.78 -0.39 -7.19
C PHE A 413 9.99 -0.26 -8.49
N LEU A 414 10.63 0.10 -9.58
CA LEU A 414 10.02 0.47 -10.86
C LEU A 414 9.11 1.72 -10.78
N VAL A 415 9.13 2.42 -9.68
CA VAL A 415 8.40 3.68 -9.52
C VAL A 415 8.96 4.68 -10.51
N GLY A 416 8.08 5.36 -11.19
CA GLY A 416 8.46 6.46 -12.08
C GLY A 416 7.46 6.70 -13.18
N PHE A 417 7.40 7.95 -13.57
CA PHE A 417 6.61 8.38 -14.70
C PHE A 417 7.42 8.31 -16.00
N ASN A 418 6.74 8.22 -17.11
CA ASN A 418 7.36 8.39 -18.41
C ASN A 418 8.14 9.72 -18.44
N LYS A 419 9.40 9.69 -18.91
CA LYS A 419 10.30 10.86 -18.93
C LYS A 419 9.69 12.07 -19.65
N ASP A 420 8.93 11.83 -20.71
CA ASP A 420 8.23 12.90 -21.45
C ASP A 420 7.15 13.59 -20.62
N ILE A 421 6.55 12.85 -19.68
CA ILE A 421 5.54 13.37 -18.76
C ILE A 421 6.20 14.25 -17.70
N ILE A 422 7.22 13.75 -17.02
CA ILE A 422 7.96 14.54 -16.02
C ILE A 422 8.56 15.80 -16.64
N SER A 423 9.16 15.72 -17.83
CA SER A 423 9.79 16.87 -18.48
C SER A 423 8.81 17.99 -18.79
N LYS A 424 7.55 17.67 -19.12
CA LYS A 424 6.50 18.64 -19.36
C LYS A 424 6.00 19.35 -18.10
N PHE A 425 6.21 18.73 -16.93
CA PHE A 425 5.60 19.12 -15.67
C PHE A 425 6.62 19.33 -14.53
N LYS A 426 7.88 19.59 -14.88
CA LYS A 426 8.90 19.98 -13.91
C LYS A 426 8.71 21.43 -13.53
N ASN A 427 8.02 21.67 -12.42
CA ASN A 427 8.35 22.86 -11.62
C ASN A 427 7.52 22.99 -10.33
N TYR A 428 7.91 22.25 -9.32
CA TYR A 428 7.36 22.42 -7.97
C TYR A 428 7.49 23.86 -7.45
N LYS A 429 8.61 24.55 -7.74
CA LYS A 429 8.87 25.92 -7.26
C LYS A 429 8.06 27.00 -7.97
N GLU A 430 7.54 26.72 -9.16
CA GLU A 430 6.77 27.67 -9.96
C GLU A 430 5.26 27.39 -9.90
N GLY A 431 4.83 26.37 -9.17
CA GLY A 431 3.45 25.98 -9.03
C GLY A 431 3.18 24.50 -9.32
N ILE A 432 1.94 24.17 -9.24
CA ILE A 432 1.41 22.83 -9.35
C ILE A 432 1.57 22.32 -10.78
N THR A 433 2.22 21.19 -10.92
CA THR A 433 2.36 20.47 -12.18
C THR A 433 1.11 19.64 -12.45
N TRP A 434 0.41 19.93 -13.54
CA TRP A 434 -0.86 19.28 -13.89
C TRP A 434 -0.73 18.40 -15.11
N LEU A 435 -1.22 17.17 -14.99
CA LEU A 435 -1.49 16.30 -16.11
C LEU A 435 -3.00 16.10 -16.23
N LYS A 436 -3.56 16.31 -17.42
CA LYS A 436 -4.98 16.05 -17.69
C LYS A 436 -5.12 14.68 -18.35
N LEU A 437 -5.96 13.85 -17.79
CA LEU A 437 -6.41 12.59 -18.37
C LEU A 437 -7.38 12.81 -19.54
#